data_ab51e0e798fc5c26e3cb17a853783357
#
_entry.id   ab51e0e798fc5c26e3cb17a853783357
#
_cell.length_a   1.000
_cell.length_b   1.000
_cell.length_c   1.000
_cell.angle_alpha   90.00
_cell.angle_beta   90.00
_cell.angle_gamma   90.00
#
_symmetry.space_group_name_H-M   'P 1'
#
loop_
_entity.id
_entity.type
_entity.pdbx_description
1 polymer ?
#
loop_
_entity_poly.entity_id
_entity_poly.type
_entity_poly.pdbx_seq_one_letter_code
_entity_poly.pdbx_strand_id
1 'polypeptide(L)'
;MLRRNILLTSLAVLIPNFVLASEQTKTLKIGVTAGLHAQILEQVLPIAKKNGLNIKIVEFQDYVQPNAALAAGDLDVNIFQTKPFLDAANRDRGYDLVPVGETITFPMAFYSKKYSNLSDLPNKSTLGIPNDPSQGGRALILLASQGLIKLKDSKNLLSSPLDIVSNPHHYNIIELE
;
A
#
# COMPACT_ATOMS: atom_id res chain seq x y z
N MET A 1 73.85 -22.73 52.85
CA MET A 1 72.68 -21.82 52.77
C MET A 1 72.02 -22.07 51.44
N LEU A 2 70.94 -22.88 51.39
CA LEU A 2 70.15 -23.16 50.18
C LEU A 2 69.00 -22.18 50.11
N ARG A 3 68.93 -21.37 49.02
CA ARG A 3 67.81 -20.54 48.70
C ARG A 3 66.82 -21.35 47.86
N ARG A 4 65.64 -21.68 48.40
CA ARG A 4 64.47 -22.28 47.68
C ARG A 4 63.74 -21.22 46.95
N ASN A 5 63.79 -21.23 45.63
CA ASN A 5 62.93 -20.43 44.76
C ASN A 5 61.57 -21.14 44.64
N ILE A 6 60.51 -20.50 45.13
CA ILE A 6 59.14 -20.92 44.91
C ILE A 6 58.61 -20.24 43.63
N LEU A 7 58.41 -21.03 42.57
CA LEU A 7 57.75 -20.60 41.37
C LEU A 7 56.22 -20.65 41.62
N LEU A 8 55.58 -19.48 41.70
CA LEU A 8 54.14 -19.35 41.68
C LEU A 8 53.67 -19.42 40.22
N THR A 9 53.06 -20.52 39.79
CA THR A 9 52.39 -20.68 38.54
C THR A 9 50.97 -20.15 38.70
N SER A 10 50.68 -18.95 38.16
CA SER A 10 49.34 -18.39 38.07
C SER A 10 48.57 -19.08 36.94
N LEU A 11 47.56 -19.86 37.32
CA LEU A 11 46.59 -20.49 36.41
C LEU A 11 45.57 -19.44 35.98
N ALA A 12 45.72 -18.90 34.77
CA ALA A 12 44.74 -18.00 34.18
C ALA A 12 43.52 -18.82 33.72
N VAL A 13 42.40 -18.72 34.45
CA VAL A 13 41.09 -19.29 34.04
C VAL A 13 40.53 -18.43 32.93
N LEU A 14 40.59 -18.91 31.70
CA LEU A 14 39.85 -18.34 30.56
C LEU A 14 38.35 -18.64 30.76
N ILE A 15 37.60 -17.66 31.22
CA ILE A 15 36.13 -17.72 31.22
C ILE A 15 35.65 -17.38 29.78
N PRO A 16 35.00 -18.30 29.05
CA PRO A 16 34.41 -17.95 27.76
C PRO A 16 33.30 -16.95 27.99
N ASN A 17 33.48 -15.71 27.53
CA ASN A 17 32.40 -14.75 27.43
C ASN A 17 31.42 -15.27 26.38
N PHE A 18 30.35 -15.95 26.82
CA PHE A 18 29.17 -16.16 26.00
C PHE A 18 28.53 -14.79 25.78
N VAL A 19 28.88 -14.12 24.69
CA VAL A 19 28.11 -13.00 24.17
C VAL A 19 26.79 -13.58 23.71
N LEU A 20 25.76 -13.50 24.56
CA LEU A 20 24.37 -13.67 24.14
C LEU A 20 24.13 -12.57 23.10
N ALA A 21 24.24 -12.91 21.82
CA ALA A 21 23.75 -12.08 20.74
C ALA A 21 22.24 -11.91 20.99
N SER A 22 21.87 -10.76 21.57
CA SER A 22 20.48 -10.33 21.60
C SER A 22 20.04 -10.26 20.13
N GLU A 23 19.20 -11.17 19.68
CA GLU A 23 18.52 -11.05 18.40
C GLU A 23 17.72 -9.74 18.46
N GLN A 24 18.30 -8.72 17.88
CA GLN A 24 17.68 -7.42 17.75
C GLN A 24 16.55 -7.62 16.74
N THR A 25 15.32 -7.90 17.24
CA THR A 25 14.14 -8.08 16.41
C THR A 25 13.97 -6.82 15.55
N LYS A 26 14.30 -6.95 14.26
CA LYS A 26 14.20 -5.85 13.31
C LYS A 26 12.75 -5.38 13.27
N THR A 27 12.53 -4.08 13.49
CA THR A 27 11.21 -3.47 13.34
C THR A 27 10.98 -3.17 11.87
N LEU A 28 9.96 -3.76 11.26
CA LEU A 28 9.52 -3.46 9.90
C LEU A 28 8.73 -2.16 9.87
N LYS A 29 9.13 -1.22 9.03
CA LYS A 29 8.39 0.01 8.74
C LYS A 29 7.47 -0.25 7.54
N ILE A 30 6.15 -0.23 7.78
CA ILE A 30 5.15 -0.47 6.75
C ILE A 30 4.41 0.83 6.45
N GLY A 31 4.51 1.30 5.20
CA GLY A 31 3.75 2.45 4.71
C GLY A 31 2.34 2.05 4.32
N VAL A 32 1.34 2.82 4.74
CA VAL A 32 -0.07 2.63 4.38
C VAL A 32 -0.72 3.98 4.09
N THR A 33 -1.80 3.98 3.32
CA THR A 33 -2.69 5.15 3.26
C THR A 33 -3.60 5.17 4.48
N ALA A 34 -3.89 6.38 4.97
CA ALA A 34 -4.81 6.58 6.09
C ALA A 34 -6.19 5.95 5.81
N GLY A 35 -6.93 5.64 6.87
CA GLY A 35 -8.25 5.04 6.79
C GLY A 35 -8.23 3.51 6.87
N LEU A 36 -8.97 2.82 6.00
CA LEU A 36 -9.22 1.38 6.14
C LEU A 36 -7.95 0.52 6.08
N HIS A 37 -6.97 0.87 5.24
CA HIS A 37 -5.70 0.12 5.18
C HIS A 37 -4.93 0.21 6.49
N ALA A 38 -4.83 1.40 7.08
CA ALA A 38 -4.19 1.60 8.39
C ALA A 38 -4.92 0.82 9.48
N GLN A 39 -6.25 0.94 9.56
CA GLN A 39 -7.07 0.25 10.55
C GLN A 39 -6.94 -1.28 10.49
N ILE A 40 -6.88 -1.85 9.27
CA ILE A 40 -6.67 -3.30 9.10
C ILE A 40 -5.27 -3.69 9.58
N LEU A 41 -4.24 -2.92 9.22
CA LEU A 41 -2.88 -3.22 9.63
C LEU A 41 -2.71 -3.11 11.15
N GLU A 42 -3.40 -2.17 11.81
CA GLU A 42 -3.44 -2.07 13.28
C GLU A 42 -3.95 -3.37 13.93
N GLN A 43 -4.97 -4.03 13.34
CA GLN A 43 -5.48 -5.31 13.83
C GLN A 43 -4.46 -6.46 13.64
N VAL A 44 -3.53 -6.31 12.73
CA VAL A 44 -2.45 -7.30 12.49
C VAL A 44 -1.31 -7.16 13.49
N LEU A 45 -1.07 -5.97 14.07
CA LEU A 45 0.06 -5.73 14.98
C LEU A 45 0.17 -6.74 16.14
N PRO A 46 -0.90 -7.05 16.90
CA PRO A 46 -0.80 -8.01 18.00
C PRO A 46 -0.47 -9.42 17.53
N ILE A 47 -0.94 -9.81 16.33
CA ILE A 47 -0.66 -11.11 15.73
C ILE A 47 0.80 -11.18 15.29
N ALA A 48 1.29 -10.14 14.62
CA ALA A 48 2.68 -10.01 14.20
C ALA A 48 3.63 -10.09 15.40
N LYS A 49 3.34 -9.31 16.46
CA LYS A 49 4.12 -9.30 17.69
C LYS A 49 4.19 -10.67 18.35
N LYS A 50 3.06 -11.41 18.41
CA LYS A 50 3.00 -12.76 18.95
C LYS A 50 3.90 -13.73 18.15
N ASN A 51 4.09 -13.47 16.86
CA ASN A 51 4.97 -14.24 15.97
C ASN A 51 6.41 -13.68 15.91
N GLY A 52 6.80 -12.81 16.85
CA GLY A 52 8.15 -12.25 16.93
C GLY A 52 8.46 -11.14 15.94
N LEU A 53 7.44 -10.60 15.23
CA LEU A 53 7.60 -9.55 14.25
C LEU A 53 7.15 -8.19 14.83
N ASN A 54 8.07 -7.24 14.92
CA ASN A 54 7.73 -5.87 15.29
C ASN A 54 7.41 -5.05 14.03
N ILE A 55 6.28 -4.35 14.03
CA ILE A 55 5.84 -3.50 12.92
C ILE A 55 5.65 -2.08 13.42
N LYS A 56 6.16 -1.13 12.63
CA LYS A 56 5.90 0.30 12.78
C LYS A 56 5.08 0.75 11.56
N ILE A 57 3.86 1.20 11.78
CA ILE A 57 2.99 1.79 10.75
C ILE A 57 3.45 3.22 10.47
N VAL A 58 3.54 3.59 9.20
CA VAL A 58 3.76 4.95 8.70
C VAL A 58 2.59 5.30 7.79
N GLU A 59 1.74 6.22 8.23
CA GLU A 59 0.56 6.63 7.47
C GLU A 59 0.87 7.79 6.52
N PHE A 60 0.30 7.71 5.32
CA PHE A 60 0.38 8.73 4.28
C PHE A 60 -1.02 9.22 3.93
N GLN A 61 -1.11 10.49 3.53
CA GLN A 61 -2.37 11.12 3.16
C GLN A 61 -2.60 11.18 1.63
N ASP A 62 -1.66 10.65 0.86
CA ASP A 62 -1.70 10.62 -0.61
C ASP A 62 -1.18 9.29 -1.16
N TYR A 63 -1.31 9.10 -2.47
CA TYR A 63 -0.92 7.86 -3.16
C TYR A 63 0.47 7.91 -3.81
N VAL A 64 1.18 9.04 -3.74
CA VAL A 64 2.51 9.23 -4.36
C VAL A 64 3.63 8.91 -3.38
N GLN A 65 3.54 9.45 -2.17
CA GLN A 65 4.59 9.36 -1.16
C GLN A 65 4.92 7.92 -0.71
N PRO A 66 3.97 6.98 -0.55
CA PRO A 66 4.32 5.64 -0.09
C PRO A 66 5.32 4.90 -0.98
N ASN A 67 5.21 5.05 -2.32
CA ASN A 67 6.16 4.44 -3.26
C ASN A 67 7.49 5.19 -3.27
N ALA A 68 7.48 6.51 -3.16
CA ALA A 68 8.70 7.31 -3.08
C ALA A 68 9.52 6.97 -1.82
N ALA A 69 8.86 6.86 -0.66
CA ALA A 69 9.50 6.50 0.60
C ALA A 69 10.06 5.06 0.58
N LEU A 70 9.32 4.12 -0.05
CA LEU A 70 9.82 2.75 -0.21
C LEU A 70 11.02 2.69 -1.14
N ALA A 71 10.97 3.38 -2.28
CA ALA A 71 12.08 3.43 -3.23
C ALA A 71 13.33 4.12 -2.65
N ALA A 72 13.15 5.08 -1.74
CA ALA A 72 14.23 5.75 -1.00
C ALA A 72 14.83 4.89 0.14
N GLY A 73 14.18 3.77 0.52
CA GLY A 73 14.60 2.93 1.64
C GLY A 73 14.14 3.42 3.01
N ASP A 74 13.23 4.39 3.07
CA ASP A 74 12.64 4.89 4.32
C ASP A 74 11.62 3.93 4.90
N LEU A 75 11.07 3.05 4.07
CA LEU A 75 10.15 1.96 4.40
C LEU A 75 10.75 0.60 4.00
N ASP A 76 10.32 -0.45 4.68
CA ASP A 76 10.64 -1.84 4.29
C ASP A 76 9.57 -2.41 3.33
N VAL A 77 8.30 -1.99 3.48
CA VAL A 77 7.13 -2.43 2.69
C VAL A 77 6.11 -1.30 2.65
N ASN A 78 5.24 -1.27 1.63
CA ASN A 78 3.99 -0.52 1.69
C ASN A 78 2.78 -1.40 1.36
N ILE A 79 1.58 -1.01 1.85
CA ILE A 79 0.31 -1.73 1.65
C ILE A 79 -0.77 -0.69 1.36
N PHE A 80 -1.07 -0.42 0.08
CA PHE A 80 -2.11 0.55 -0.29
C PHE A 80 -2.58 0.42 -1.73
N GLN A 81 -1.77 -0.13 -2.62
CA GLN A 81 -1.91 0.03 -4.06
C GLN A 81 -2.35 -1.25 -4.76
N THR A 82 -2.90 -1.07 -5.95
CA THR A 82 -3.17 -2.15 -6.89
C THR A 82 -1.93 -2.44 -7.75
N LYS A 83 -1.84 -3.65 -8.32
CA LYS A 83 -0.74 -3.98 -9.23
C LYS A 83 -0.66 -3.01 -10.43
N PRO A 84 -1.77 -2.65 -11.13
CA PRO A 84 -1.70 -1.66 -12.22
C PRO A 84 -1.16 -0.30 -11.80
N PHE A 85 -1.47 0.17 -10.58
CA PHE A 85 -0.90 1.41 -10.03
C PHE A 85 0.61 1.28 -9.79
N LEU A 86 1.06 0.16 -9.21
CA LEU A 86 2.49 -0.12 -9.01
C LEU A 86 3.24 -0.15 -10.34
N ASP A 87 2.70 -0.86 -11.35
CA ASP A 87 3.33 -0.97 -12.67
C ASP A 87 3.46 0.42 -13.35
N ALA A 88 2.43 1.26 -13.20
CA ALA A 88 2.48 2.64 -13.69
C ALA A 88 3.53 3.47 -12.93
N ALA A 89 3.57 3.38 -11.60
CA ALA A 89 4.56 4.11 -10.79
C ALA A 89 6.00 3.69 -11.14
N ASN A 90 6.27 2.40 -11.30
CA ASN A 90 7.58 1.90 -11.72
C ASN A 90 7.99 2.46 -13.09
N ARG A 91 7.09 2.39 -14.08
CA ARG A 91 7.36 2.91 -15.43
C ARG A 91 7.58 4.42 -15.45
N ASP A 92 6.72 5.19 -14.77
CA ASP A 92 6.65 6.65 -14.90
C ASP A 92 7.66 7.35 -13.99
N ARG A 93 8.09 6.69 -12.90
CA ARG A 93 9.01 7.23 -11.90
C ARG A 93 10.37 6.53 -11.88
N GLY A 94 10.54 5.44 -12.65
CA GLY A 94 11.77 4.66 -12.68
C GLY A 94 12.04 3.88 -11.39
N TYR A 95 11.00 3.50 -10.66
CA TYR A 95 11.14 2.63 -9.49
C TYR A 95 11.31 1.17 -9.92
N ASP A 96 11.91 0.36 -9.04
CA ASP A 96 12.07 -1.09 -9.20
C ASP A 96 11.39 -1.82 -8.03
N LEU A 97 10.15 -1.43 -7.74
CA LEU A 97 9.35 -2.01 -6.67
C LEU A 97 8.63 -3.26 -7.15
N VAL A 98 8.61 -4.30 -6.31
CA VAL A 98 7.99 -5.59 -6.63
C VAL A 98 6.87 -5.93 -5.66
N PRO A 99 5.76 -6.55 -6.11
CA PRO A 99 4.74 -7.06 -5.21
C PRO A 99 5.29 -8.29 -4.48
N VAL A 100 5.15 -8.30 -3.15
CA VAL A 100 5.58 -9.43 -2.29
C VAL A 100 4.40 -10.28 -1.80
N GLY A 101 3.18 -9.80 -1.98
CA GLY A 101 1.95 -10.52 -1.63
C GLY A 101 0.71 -9.70 -1.93
N GLU A 102 -0.42 -10.37 -1.97
CA GLU A 102 -1.73 -9.76 -2.09
C GLU A 102 -2.37 -9.65 -0.71
N THR A 103 -3.15 -8.58 -0.50
CA THR A 103 -3.86 -8.35 0.76
C THR A 103 -5.37 -8.35 0.53
N ILE A 104 -5.98 -7.19 0.37
CA ILE A 104 -7.42 -7.01 0.23
C ILE A 104 -7.75 -6.14 -0.98
N THR A 105 -8.91 -6.39 -1.56
CA THR A 105 -9.52 -5.51 -2.56
C THR A 105 -10.90 -5.08 -2.07
N PHE A 106 -11.12 -3.77 -2.00
CA PHE A 106 -12.44 -3.25 -1.67
C PHE A 106 -13.36 -3.29 -2.89
N PRO A 107 -14.64 -3.69 -2.71
CA PRO A 107 -15.64 -3.54 -3.76
C PRO A 107 -15.87 -2.07 -4.04
N MET A 108 -16.13 -1.76 -5.32
CA MET A 108 -16.51 -0.42 -5.76
C MET A 108 -18.02 -0.39 -6.02
N ALA A 109 -18.70 0.68 -5.58
CA ALA A 109 -20.12 0.85 -5.76
C ALA A 109 -20.46 2.32 -6.03
N PHE A 110 -21.66 2.55 -6.53
CA PHE A 110 -22.24 3.89 -6.65
C PHE A 110 -22.85 4.31 -5.32
N TYR A 111 -22.63 5.56 -4.95
CA TYR A 111 -23.19 6.18 -3.76
C TYR A 111 -23.88 7.49 -4.12
N SER A 112 -25.06 7.73 -3.58
CA SER A 112 -25.77 8.99 -3.74
C SER A 112 -26.55 9.33 -2.47
N LYS A 113 -26.59 10.62 -2.11
CA LYS A 113 -27.51 11.14 -1.08
C LYS A 113 -28.84 11.59 -1.68
N LYS A 114 -28.95 11.69 -3.01
CA LYS A 114 -30.10 12.25 -3.71
C LYS A 114 -30.94 11.21 -4.45
N TYR A 115 -30.30 10.15 -4.95
CA TYR A 115 -30.95 9.18 -5.85
C TYR A 115 -30.78 7.77 -5.28
N SER A 116 -31.84 6.99 -5.32
CA SER A 116 -31.88 5.61 -4.85
C SER A 116 -31.49 4.61 -5.95
N ASN A 117 -31.70 4.97 -7.22
CA ASN A 117 -31.40 4.11 -8.37
C ASN A 117 -30.58 4.86 -9.41
N LEU A 118 -29.78 4.14 -10.19
CA LEU A 118 -29.01 4.72 -11.31
C LEU A 118 -29.91 5.26 -12.41
N SER A 119 -31.10 4.65 -12.62
CA SER A 119 -32.13 5.10 -13.57
C SER A 119 -32.72 6.48 -13.24
N ASP A 120 -32.58 6.92 -11.99
CA ASP A 120 -33.15 8.19 -11.54
C ASP A 120 -32.19 9.37 -11.77
N LEU A 121 -30.95 9.07 -12.26
CA LEU A 121 -29.93 10.10 -12.52
C LEU A 121 -30.35 10.99 -13.70
N PRO A 122 -30.52 12.30 -13.50
CA PRO A 122 -30.83 13.24 -14.59
C PRO A 122 -29.64 13.33 -15.57
N ASN A 123 -29.98 13.67 -16.82
CA ASN A 123 -28.94 14.06 -17.77
C ASN A 123 -28.10 15.23 -17.22
N LYS A 124 -26.85 15.27 -17.59
CA LYS A 124 -25.85 16.27 -17.14
C LYS A 124 -25.54 16.21 -15.64
N SER A 125 -25.90 15.11 -14.95
CA SER A 125 -25.46 14.92 -13.56
C SER A 125 -23.93 14.88 -13.47
N THR A 126 -23.40 15.36 -12.35
CA THR A 126 -21.96 15.26 -12.04
C THR A 126 -21.71 13.97 -11.31
N LEU A 127 -20.74 13.17 -11.80
CA LEU A 127 -20.29 11.93 -11.23
C LEU A 127 -18.82 12.08 -10.80
N GLY A 128 -18.55 11.91 -9.50
CA GLY A 128 -17.18 11.88 -8.98
C GLY A 128 -16.59 10.48 -9.12
N ILE A 129 -15.37 10.41 -9.59
CA ILE A 129 -14.57 9.18 -9.63
C ILE A 129 -13.22 9.41 -8.90
N PRO A 130 -12.56 8.36 -8.37
CA PRO A 130 -11.25 8.52 -7.79
C PRO A 130 -10.21 9.06 -8.79
N ASN A 131 -9.30 9.93 -8.32
CA ASN A 131 -8.18 10.44 -9.14
C ASN A 131 -6.99 9.47 -9.20
N ASP A 132 -7.00 8.37 -8.43
CA ASP A 132 -6.07 7.27 -8.63
C ASP A 132 -6.32 6.62 -10.00
N PRO A 133 -5.32 6.56 -10.90
CA PRO A 133 -5.53 6.06 -12.26
C PRO A 133 -6.17 4.68 -12.32
N SER A 134 -5.82 3.75 -11.42
CA SER A 134 -6.39 2.40 -11.41
C SER A 134 -7.80 2.36 -10.82
N GLN A 135 -8.10 3.17 -9.82
CA GLN A 135 -9.43 3.25 -9.24
C GLN A 135 -10.36 4.09 -10.12
N GLY A 136 -9.87 5.16 -10.74
CA GLY A 136 -10.58 5.93 -11.76
C GLY A 136 -10.97 5.04 -12.94
N GLY A 137 -10.04 4.26 -13.46
CA GLY A 137 -10.30 3.28 -14.53
C GLY A 137 -11.36 2.24 -14.13
N ARG A 138 -11.30 1.70 -12.90
CA ARG A 138 -12.34 0.79 -12.38
C ARG A 138 -13.71 1.47 -12.29
N ALA A 139 -13.77 2.74 -11.86
CA ALA A 139 -15.02 3.49 -11.80
C ALA A 139 -15.61 3.71 -13.20
N LEU A 140 -14.78 4.03 -14.19
CA LEU A 140 -15.22 4.17 -15.58
C LEU A 140 -15.71 2.84 -16.17
N ILE A 141 -15.04 1.72 -15.88
CA ILE A 141 -15.49 0.38 -16.28
C ILE A 141 -16.82 0.05 -15.62
N LEU A 142 -17.01 0.40 -14.34
CA LEU A 142 -18.27 0.20 -13.65
C LEU A 142 -19.39 1.02 -14.27
N LEU A 143 -19.17 2.30 -14.61
CA LEU A 143 -20.12 3.15 -15.35
C LEU A 143 -20.48 2.53 -16.71
N ALA A 144 -19.48 2.03 -17.44
CA ALA A 144 -19.67 1.39 -18.72
C ALA A 144 -20.45 0.07 -18.61
N SER A 145 -20.22 -0.72 -17.58
CA SER A 145 -20.94 -1.98 -17.33
C SER A 145 -22.42 -1.78 -17.06
N GLN A 146 -22.79 -0.59 -16.53
CA GLN A 146 -24.18 -0.19 -16.33
C GLN A 146 -24.79 0.53 -17.54
N GLY A 147 -24.07 0.63 -18.66
CA GLY A 147 -24.55 1.27 -19.89
C GLY A 147 -24.64 2.79 -19.84
N LEU A 148 -24.09 3.43 -18.78
CA LEU A 148 -24.16 4.88 -18.60
C LEU A 148 -23.19 5.62 -19.55
N ILE A 149 -22.06 4.98 -19.89
CA ILE A 149 -21.06 5.46 -20.86
C ILE A 149 -20.56 4.31 -21.72
N LYS A 150 -19.76 4.62 -22.76
CA LYS A 150 -18.94 3.61 -23.46
C LYS A 150 -17.48 4.03 -23.44
N LEU A 151 -16.60 3.08 -23.16
CA LEU A 151 -15.16 3.26 -23.20
C LEU A 151 -14.58 2.70 -24.50
N LYS A 152 -13.45 3.25 -24.93
CA LYS A 152 -12.65 2.74 -26.07
C LYS A 152 -12.21 1.29 -25.82
N ASP A 153 -11.79 0.99 -24.60
CA ASP A 153 -11.48 -0.37 -24.13
C ASP A 153 -12.07 -0.56 -22.72
N SER A 154 -13.10 -1.41 -22.61
CA SER A 154 -13.78 -1.70 -21.34
C SER A 154 -13.00 -2.61 -20.40
N LYS A 155 -11.81 -3.06 -20.77
CA LYS A 155 -10.93 -3.89 -19.93
C LYS A 155 -9.69 -3.15 -19.44
N ASN A 156 -9.42 -1.96 -19.97
CA ASN A 156 -8.26 -1.17 -19.58
C ASN A 156 -8.49 -0.52 -18.20
N LEU A 157 -7.87 -1.07 -17.16
CA LEU A 157 -7.93 -0.55 -15.79
C LEU A 157 -7.26 0.84 -15.60
N LEU A 158 -6.53 1.32 -16.60
CA LEU A 158 -5.92 2.65 -16.60
C LEU A 158 -6.66 3.62 -17.52
N SER A 159 -7.93 3.33 -17.88
CA SER A 159 -8.77 4.27 -18.63
C SER A 159 -8.97 5.56 -17.85
N SER A 160 -8.95 6.67 -18.57
CA SER A 160 -9.24 8.01 -18.09
C SER A 160 -10.56 8.54 -18.67
N PRO A 161 -11.11 9.66 -18.22
CA PRO A 161 -12.26 10.28 -18.86
C PRO A 161 -12.08 10.58 -20.35
N LEU A 162 -10.84 10.70 -20.83
CA LEU A 162 -10.52 10.89 -22.27
C LEU A 162 -10.78 9.64 -23.12
N ASP A 163 -10.91 8.48 -22.50
CA ASP A 163 -11.21 7.22 -23.19
C ASP A 163 -12.71 6.95 -23.33
N ILE A 164 -13.57 7.90 -22.91
CA ILE A 164 -15.01 7.82 -23.09
C ILE A 164 -15.36 8.14 -24.54
N VAL A 165 -15.85 7.15 -25.27
CA VAL A 165 -16.25 7.29 -26.67
C VAL A 165 -17.75 7.59 -26.85
N SER A 166 -18.56 7.38 -25.79
CA SER A 166 -20.00 7.71 -25.80
C SER A 166 -20.47 8.05 -24.38
N ASN A 167 -21.16 9.15 -24.25
CA ASN A 167 -21.78 9.64 -23.02
C ASN A 167 -23.17 10.23 -23.36
N PRO A 168 -24.17 9.38 -23.62
CA PRO A 168 -25.47 9.83 -24.15
C PRO A 168 -26.23 10.74 -23.18
N HIS A 169 -25.98 10.61 -21.88
CA HIS A 169 -26.62 11.42 -20.85
C HIS A 169 -25.82 12.69 -20.52
N HIS A 170 -24.70 12.94 -21.20
CA HIS A 170 -23.83 14.10 -20.99
C HIS A 170 -23.40 14.27 -19.53
N TYR A 171 -23.12 13.16 -18.81
CA TYR A 171 -22.62 13.22 -17.45
C TYR A 171 -21.31 13.99 -17.38
N ASN A 172 -21.19 14.86 -16.38
CA ASN A 172 -19.95 15.56 -16.06
C ASN A 172 -19.11 14.67 -15.13
N ILE A 173 -18.08 14.04 -15.68
CA ILE A 173 -17.18 13.15 -14.90
C ILE A 173 -16.06 14.00 -14.32
N ILE A 174 -15.93 14.02 -13.00
CA ILE A 174 -14.87 14.74 -12.27
C ILE A 174 -14.04 13.77 -11.44
N GLU A 175 -12.74 13.98 -11.44
CA GLU A 175 -11.80 13.20 -10.65
C GLU A 175 -11.61 13.86 -9.28
N LEU A 176 -11.74 13.08 -8.22
CA LEU A 176 -11.68 13.50 -6.82
C LEU A 176 -10.72 12.62 -6.01
N GLU A 177 -10.12 13.18 -5.02
CA GLU A 177 -9.30 12.49 -4.03
C GLU A 177 -10.14 11.72 -3.01
#